data_3b1cb334090565daa3d1d5f97aecdef3
#
_entry.id   3b1cb334090565daa3d1d5f97aecdef3
#
_cell.length_a   1.000
_cell.length_b   1.000
_cell.length_c   1.000
_cell.angle_alpha   90.00
_cell.angle_beta   90.00
_cell.angle_gamma   90.00
#
_symmetry.space_group_name_H-M   'P 1'
#
loop_
_entity.id
_entity.type
_entity.pdbx_description
1 polymer ?
#
loop_
_entity_poly.entity_id
_entity_poly.type
_entity_poly.pdbx_seq_one_letter_code
_entity_poly.pdbx_strand_id
1 'polypeptide(L)'
;MAALRAGDAGTAFARLSLLKEGAPGIPAPWLLIAQAAERLGDDAEAEVALAHYLKDEPRHLGALLMMAALKVRGGDERAAQTFYRTALGAATQPGATIAPVLVPMLRAGEAFLAASTTRFSAHLEAAVDATGLADGVAGARIRQAIDLLLGRSDLFVQQPSMFYFPGLAQRSFFERDEFAWLASIEAAVPAMRAEASAAMAAHTGFEPYVRSSPDRPPPANPLRDDPNWSAFHLWQGGLPVADNAARCPATMAALDHAPIPVIAGRSPMAIYSLLTPGTHIQPHHGLLNTRLICHVPLIAPAGCGLRVGAETRTWRPGETLIFDDSFEHEAWNRGTEARVVLLFEIWRPELTATERAALTDLFEAIDRYQGVAIDAG
;
A
#
# COMPACT_ATOMS: atom_id res chain seq x y z
N MET A 1 38.51 -6.27 36.28
CA MET A 1 38.61 -7.15 35.08
C MET A 1 38.99 -8.59 35.45
N ALA A 2 40.13 -8.85 36.21
CA ALA A 2 40.51 -10.23 36.55
C ALA A 2 39.43 -10.98 37.35
N ALA A 3 38.88 -10.37 38.41
CA ALA A 3 37.82 -10.95 39.23
C ALA A 3 36.52 -11.27 38.41
N LEU A 4 36.10 -10.40 37.52
CA LEU A 4 34.97 -10.65 36.62
C LEU A 4 35.20 -11.84 35.70
N ARG A 5 36.41 -11.99 35.16
CA ARG A 5 36.81 -13.14 34.33
C ARG A 5 36.90 -14.46 35.11
N ALA A 6 37.30 -14.37 36.40
CA ALA A 6 37.35 -15.50 37.33
C ALA A 6 35.98 -15.89 37.90
N GLY A 7 34.89 -15.18 37.54
CA GLY A 7 33.56 -15.43 38.08
C GLY A 7 33.28 -14.86 39.45
N ASP A 8 34.24 -14.16 40.09
CA ASP A 8 34.07 -13.50 41.40
C ASP A 8 33.42 -12.13 41.21
N ALA A 9 32.10 -12.14 41.05
CA ALA A 9 31.28 -10.95 40.82
C ALA A 9 31.27 -10.03 42.06
N GLY A 10 31.33 -10.57 43.29
CA GLY A 10 31.30 -9.80 44.52
C GLY A 10 32.58 -8.94 44.69
N THR A 11 33.76 -9.54 44.56
CA THR A 11 35.03 -8.81 44.59
C THR A 11 35.12 -7.81 43.42
N ALA A 12 34.64 -8.18 42.24
CA ALA A 12 34.63 -7.30 41.08
C ALA A 12 33.77 -6.06 41.35
N PHE A 13 32.54 -6.27 41.81
CA PHE A 13 31.60 -5.19 42.12
C PHE A 13 32.14 -4.25 43.17
N ALA A 14 32.63 -4.77 44.33
CA ALA A 14 33.18 -3.96 45.41
C ALA A 14 34.34 -3.07 44.92
N ARG A 15 35.26 -3.61 44.11
CA ARG A 15 36.39 -2.83 43.57
C ARG A 15 35.98 -1.81 42.52
N LEU A 16 35.02 -2.16 41.63
CA LEU A 16 34.54 -1.28 40.59
C LEU A 16 33.68 -0.13 41.16
N SER A 17 32.91 -0.39 42.21
CA SER A 17 32.10 0.61 42.89
C SER A 17 32.92 1.74 43.51
N LEU A 18 34.17 1.50 43.92
CA LEU A 18 35.09 2.55 44.37
C LEU A 18 35.47 3.53 43.26
N LEU A 19 35.23 3.16 41.99
CA LEU A 19 35.55 3.99 40.82
C LEU A 19 34.32 4.72 40.25
N LYS A 20 33.18 4.68 40.93
CA LYS A 20 31.93 5.34 40.44
C LYS A 20 32.10 6.85 40.23
N GLU A 21 32.86 7.51 41.07
CA GLU A 21 33.13 8.95 40.94
C GLU A 21 34.13 9.26 39.81
N GLY A 22 34.80 8.22 39.26
CA GLY A 22 35.86 8.38 38.27
C GLY A 22 37.12 9.01 38.88
N ALA A 23 38.06 9.39 38.03
CA ALA A 23 39.22 10.22 38.35
C ALA A 23 39.43 11.22 37.22
N PRO A 24 40.16 12.31 37.41
CA PRO A 24 40.43 13.27 36.34
C PRO A 24 40.97 12.59 35.09
N GLY A 25 40.22 12.66 33.97
CA GLY A 25 40.54 12.04 32.68
C GLY A 25 40.25 10.53 32.57
N ILE A 26 39.71 9.89 33.61
CA ILE A 26 39.31 8.48 33.57
C ILE A 26 37.81 8.35 33.85
N PRO A 27 36.96 8.00 32.88
CA PRO A 27 35.55 7.84 33.12
C PRO A 27 35.27 6.64 34.03
N ALA A 28 34.20 6.72 34.82
CA ALA A 28 33.77 5.62 35.66
C ALA A 28 33.41 4.39 34.82
N PRO A 29 33.79 3.16 35.26
CA PRO A 29 33.61 1.93 34.46
C PRO A 29 32.17 1.38 34.54
N TRP A 30 31.19 2.20 34.20
CA TRP A 30 29.76 1.91 34.36
C TRP A 30 29.29 0.58 33.76
N LEU A 31 29.75 0.24 32.55
CA LEU A 31 29.39 -1.04 31.94
C LEU A 31 29.87 -2.25 32.74
N LEU A 32 31.08 -2.17 33.32
CA LEU A 32 31.64 -3.25 34.13
C LEU A 32 30.94 -3.35 35.50
N ILE A 33 30.52 -2.22 36.06
CA ILE A 33 29.71 -2.16 37.28
C ILE A 33 28.38 -2.83 37.03
N ALA A 34 27.70 -2.49 35.93
CA ALA A 34 26.44 -3.11 35.51
C ALA A 34 26.55 -4.64 35.34
N GLN A 35 27.61 -5.11 34.67
CA GLN A 35 27.86 -6.55 34.47
C GLN A 35 28.13 -7.27 35.80
N ALA A 36 28.81 -6.64 36.76
CA ALA A 36 29.04 -7.22 38.06
C ALA A 36 27.76 -7.27 38.91
N ALA A 37 26.99 -6.18 38.92
CA ALA A 37 25.70 -6.09 39.61
C ALA A 37 24.70 -7.11 39.08
N GLU A 38 24.58 -7.26 37.73
CA GLU A 38 23.70 -8.25 37.12
C GLU A 38 24.05 -9.69 37.55
N ARG A 39 25.34 -10.05 37.61
CA ARG A 39 25.78 -11.37 38.09
C ARG A 39 25.49 -11.61 39.54
N LEU A 40 25.37 -10.56 40.35
CA LEU A 40 24.98 -10.62 41.76
C LEU A 40 23.44 -10.65 41.95
N GLY A 41 22.69 -10.44 40.89
CA GLY A 41 21.23 -10.33 40.93
C GLY A 41 20.76 -8.97 41.48
N ASP A 42 21.65 -7.95 41.54
CA ASP A 42 21.30 -6.59 41.89
C ASP A 42 20.86 -5.83 40.64
N ASP A 43 19.61 -6.09 40.23
CA ASP A 43 19.01 -5.50 39.03
C ASP A 43 18.88 -3.97 39.17
N ALA A 44 18.65 -3.45 40.37
CA ALA A 44 18.53 -1.99 40.61
C ALA A 44 19.86 -1.25 40.34
N GLU A 45 20.95 -1.77 40.87
CA GLU A 45 22.26 -1.19 40.65
C GLU A 45 22.73 -1.37 39.21
N ALA A 46 22.42 -2.53 38.58
CA ALA A 46 22.73 -2.77 37.17
C ALA A 46 22.01 -1.76 36.28
N GLU A 47 20.75 -1.45 36.57
CA GLU A 47 19.95 -0.45 35.85
C GLU A 47 20.56 0.95 35.96
N VAL A 48 20.90 1.37 37.15
CA VAL A 48 21.54 2.68 37.40
C VAL A 48 22.86 2.79 36.62
N ALA A 49 23.70 1.78 36.72
CA ALA A 49 25.00 1.78 36.04
C ALA A 49 24.86 1.79 34.50
N LEU A 50 23.89 1.01 33.93
CA LEU A 50 23.59 1.04 32.50
C LEU A 50 23.03 2.39 32.05
N ALA A 51 22.17 3.02 32.85
CA ALA A 51 21.64 4.34 32.57
C ALA A 51 22.75 5.39 32.50
N HIS A 52 23.76 5.33 33.36
CA HIS A 52 24.92 6.17 33.25
C HIS A 52 25.75 5.90 32.00
N TYR A 53 26.01 4.62 31.68
CA TYR A 53 26.80 4.25 30.52
C TYR A 53 26.12 4.66 29.20
N LEU A 54 24.82 4.47 29.09
CA LEU A 54 24.06 4.78 27.89
C LEU A 54 23.88 6.29 27.62
N LYS A 55 24.21 7.17 28.57
CA LYS A 55 24.27 8.62 28.29
C LYS A 55 25.41 8.96 27.33
N ASP A 56 26.56 8.30 27.51
CA ASP A 56 27.74 8.55 26.69
C ASP A 56 27.79 7.65 25.46
N GLU A 57 27.26 6.42 25.58
CA GLU A 57 27.26 5.39 24.54
C GLU A 57 25.80 4.89 24.21
N PRO A 58 24.92 5.76 23.69
CA PRO A 58 23.48 5.48 23.58
C PRO A 58 23.14 4.33 22.63
N ARG A 59 24.08 3.90 21.78
CA ARG A 59 23.88 2.82 20.81
C ARG A 59 24.73 1.58 21.11
N HIS A 60 25.32 1.48 22.28
CA HIS A 60 26.13 0.32 22.63
C HIS A 60 25.26 -0.94 22.76
N LEU A 61 25.39 -1.84 21.81
CA LEU A 61 24.50 -3.00 21.63
C LEU A 61 24.35 -3.85 22.89
N GLY A 62 25.48 -4.22 23.54
CA GLY A 62 25.45 -5.03 24.77
C GLY A 62 24.73 -4.36 25.93
N ALA A 63 24.95 -3.04 26.14
CA ALA A 63 24.29 -2.28 27.20
C ALA A 63 22.77 -2.16 26.94
N LEU A 64 22.36 -1.92 25.71
CA LEU A 64 20.94 -1.87 25.33
C LEU A 64 20.24 -3.21 25.59
N LEU A 65 20.87 -4.33 25.20
CA LEU A 65 20.32 -5.67 25.42
C LEU A 65 20.24 -6.02 26.92
N MET A 66 21.25 -5.65 27.71
CA MET A 66 21.22 -5.83 29.15
C MET A 66 20.11 -5.01 29.80
N MET A 67 19.96 -3.72 29.43
CA MET A 67 18.90 -2.86 29.96
C MET A 67 17.52 -3.42 29.59
N ALA A 68 17.33 -3.89 28.34
CA ALA A 68 16.09 -4.51 27.92
C ALA A 68 15.72 -5.74 28.77
N ALA A 69 16.71 -6.62 29.02
CA ALA A 69 16.51 -7.81 29.87
C ALA A 69 16.15 -7.45 31.32
N LEU A 70 16.78 -6.41 31.88
CA LEU A 70 16.42 -5.87 33.20
C LEU A 70 14.98 -5.38 33.25
N LYS A 71 14.56 -4.62 32.21
CA LYS A 71 13.19 -4.10 32.13
C LYS A 71 12.16 -5.23 31.99
N VAL A 72 12.48 -6.33 31.28
CA VAL A 72 11.63 -7.53 31.24
C VAL A 72 11.47 -8.13 32.63
N ARG A 73 12.57 -8.33 33.38
CA ARG A 73 12.53 -8.87 34.76
C ARG A 73 11.76 -7.97 35.72
N GLY A 74 11.91 -6.65 35.55
CA GLY A 74 11.16 -5.65 36.33
C GLY A 74 9.71 -5.46 35.94
N GLY A 75 9.22 -6.13 34.89
CA GLY A 75 7.83 -6.02 34.43
C GLY A 75 7.52 -4.76 33.63
N ASP A 76 8.53 -3.92 33.32
CA ASP A 76 8.35 -2.74 32.47
C ASP A 76 8.44 -3.12 30.98
N GLU A 77 7.34 -3.72 30.49
CA GLU A 77 7.26 -4.21 29.11
C GLU A 77 7.48 -3.07 28.08
N ARG A 78 6.99 -1.87 28.36
CA ARG A 78 7.11 -0.73 27.44
C ARG A 78 8.57 -0.29 27.29
N ALA A 79 9.29 -0.16 28.39
CA ALA A 79 10.71 0.17 28.35
C ALA A 79 11.52 -0.96 27.68
N ALA A 80 11.22 -2.22 28.02
CA ALA A 80 11.88 -3.38 27.42
C ALA A 80 11.75 -3.37 25.88
N GLN A 81 10.55 -3.12 25.35
CA GLN A 81 10.33 -2.98 23.89
C GLN A 81 11.21 -1.89 23.29
N THR A 82 11.28 -0.73 23.94
CA THR A 82 12.08 0.41 23.44
C THR A 82 13.55 0.06 23.36
N PHE A 83 14.11 -0.52 24.41
CA PHE A 83 15.51 -0.91 24.42
C PHE A 83 15.82 -2.03 23.43
N TYR A 84 14.96 -3.05 23.30
CA TYR A 84 15.14 -4.10 22.30
C TYR A 84 15.05 -3.57 20.86
N ARG A 85 14.10 -2.69 20.54
CA ARG A 85 14.02 -2.08 19.19
C ARG A 85 15.27 -1.27 18.86
N THR A 86 15.76 -0.49 19.83
CA THR A 86 17.00 0.29 19.66
C THR A 86 18.21 -0.63 19.45
N ALA A 87 18.30 -1.73 20.21
CA ALA A 87 19.36 -2.71 20.07
C ALA A 87 19.33 -3.40 18.68
N LEU A 88 18.18 -3.86 18.24
CA LEU A 88 18.02 -4.47 16.93
C LEU A 88 18.32 -3.49 15.80
N GLY A 89 17.86 -2.24 15.90
CA GLY A 89 18.21 -1.18 14.95
C GLY A 89 19.71 -0.87 14.93
N ALA A 90 20.40 -0.94 16.05
CA ALA A 90 21.86 -0.80 16.09
C ALA A 90 22.58 -1.99 15.46
N ALA A 91 22.05 -3.21 15.63
CA ALA A 91 22.62 -4.44 15.07
C ALA A 91 22.48 -4.53 13.54
N THR A 92 21.51 -3.85 12.94
CA THR A 92 21.24 -3.85 11.49
C THR A 92 21.92 -2.70 10.74
N GLN A 93 22.65 -1.82 11.42
CA GLN A 93 23.36 -0.74 10.75
C GLN A 93 24.48 -1.26 9.82
N PRO A 94 24.71 -0.63 8.66
CA PRO A 94 25.82 -1.01 7.78
C PRO A 94 27.15 -0.98 8.53
N GLY A 95 27.91 -2.08 8.45
CA GLY A 95 29.20 -2.22 9.13
C GLY A 95 29.14 -2.64 10.62
N ALA A 96 27.95 -2.90 11.16
CA ALA A 96 27.83 -3.40 12.54
C ALA A 96 28.48 -4.79 12.67
N THR A 97 29.39 -4.92 13.65
CA THR A 97 29.99 -6.21 14.01
C THR A 97 29.34 -6.73 15.28
N ILE A 98 28.65 -7.87 15.19
CA ILE A 98 27.96 -8.47 16.32
C ILE A 98 28.86 -9.49 16.98
N ALA A 99 29.21 -9.27 18.25
CA ALA A 99 29.96 -10.27 19.01
C ALA A 99 29.10 -11.54 19.21
N PRO A 100 29.64 -12.75 18.99
CA PRO A 100 28.88 -14.00 19.08
C PRO A 100 28.10 -14.17 20.39
N VAL A 101 28.61 -13.65 21.51
CA VAL A 101 27.96 -13.69 22.82
C VAL A 101 26.65 -12.90 22.88
N LEU A 102 26.44 -11.93 22.00
CA LEU A 102 25.22 -11.10 21.96
C LEU A 102 24.11 -11.71 21.07
N VAL A 103 24.43 -12.68 20.22
CA VAL A 103 23.46 -13.30 19.31
C VAL A 103 22.27 -13.93 20.05
N PRO A 104 22.45 -14.69 21.14
CA PRO A 104 21.32 -15.22 21.90
C PRO A 104 20.44 -14.12 22.51
N MET A 105 21.04 -13.02 22.96
CA MET A 105 20.28 -11.89 23.51
C MET A 105 19.48 -11.14 22.45
N LEU A 106 20.01 -11.00 21.24
CA LEU A 106 19.27 -10.44 20.09
C LEU A 106 18.08 -11.31 19.74
N ARG A 107 18.26 -12.63 19.65
CA ARG A 107 17.16 -13.57 19.38
C ARG A 107 16.08 -13.52 20.46
N ALA A 108 16.48 -13.41 21.73
CA ALA A 108 15.53 -13.24 22.83
C ALA A 108 14.74 -11.93 22.69
N GLY A 109 15.40 -10.84 22.26
CA GLY A 109 14.77 -9.56 21.97
C GLY A 109 13.76 -9.63 20.81
N GLU A 110 14.13 -10.30 19.72
CA GLU A 110 13.21 -10.54 18.59
C GLU A 110 11.98 -11.33 19.03
N ALA A 111 12.18 -12.41 19.78
CA ALA A 111 11.08 -13.23 20.29
C ALA A 111 10.17 -12.44 21.25
N PHE A 112 10.76 -11.63 22.13
CA PHE A 112 10.02 -10.77 23.05
C PHE A 112 9.16 -9.74 22.30
N LEU A 113 9.72 -9.06 21.30
CA LEU A 113 9.00 -8.08 20.50
C LEU A 113 7.87 -8.74 19.67
N ALA A 114 8.11 -9.90 19.10
CA ALA A 114 7.09 -10.65 18.37
C ALA A 114 5.92 -11.04 19.29
N ALA A 115 6.22 -11.59 20.47
CA ALA A 115 5.20 -11.94 21.46
C ALA A 115 4.41 -10.71 21.97
N SER A 116 5.11 -9.58 22.16
CA SER A 116 4.48 -8.34 22.58
C SER A 116 3.56 -7.76 21.50
N THR A 117 3.98 -7.81 20.23
CA THR A 117 3.14 -7.41 19.09
C THR A 117 1.88 -8.28 18.98
N THR A 118 2.02 -9.59 19.19
CA THR A 118 0.87 -10.52 19.19
C THR A 118 -0.12 -10.18 20.31
N ARG A 119 0.36 -9.94 21.53
CA ARG A 119 -0.51 -9.55 22.66
C ARG A 119 -1.22 -8.21 22.40
N PHE A 120 -0.49 -7.23 21.89
CA PHE A 120 -1.05 -5.92 21.55
C PHE A 120 -2.10 -6.03 20.44
N SER A 121 -1.84 -6.80 19.39
CA SER A 121 -2.81 -7.09 18.35
C SER A 121 -4.10 -7.69 18.89
N ALA A 122 -3.99 -8.76 19.68
CA ALA A 122 -5.14 -9.42 20.29
C ALA A 122 -5.94 -8.47 21.20
N HIS A 123 -5.25 -7.59 21.93
CA HIS A 123 -5.90 -6.57 22.76
C HIS A 123 -6.71 -5.57 21.92
N LEU A 124 -6.15 -5.10 20.79
CA LEU A 124 -6.87 -4.18 19.89
C LEU A 124 -8.05 -4.83 19.20
N GLU A 125 -7.88 -6.08 18.75
CA GLU A 125 -8.95 -6.86 18.12
C GLU A 125 -10.13 -7.07 19.12
N ALA A 126 -9.84 -7.49 20.35
CA ALA A 126 -10.84 -7.63 21.39
C ALA A 126 -11.55 -6.30 21.74
N ALA A 127 -10.81 -5.18 21.74
CA ALA A 127 -11.39 -3.86 21.97
C ALA A 127 -12.36 -3.45 20.85
N VAL A 128 -12.05 -3.77 19.59
CA VAL A 128 -12.93 -3.50 18.45
C VAL A 128 -14.17 -4.40 18.50
N ASP A 129 -14.00 -5.69 18.77
CA ASP A 129 -15.12 -6.63 18.88
C ASP A 129 -16.11 -6.20 19.97
N ALA A 130 -15.60 -5.65 21.09
CA ALA A 130 -16.43 -5.14 22.17
C ALA A 130 -17.28 -3.91 21.76
N THR A 131 -16.92 -3.20 20.68
CA THR A 131 -17.72 -2.07 20.17
C THR A 131 -18.91 -2.50 19.31
N GLY A 132 -18.98 -3.76 18.88
CA GLY A 132 -19.97 -4.27 17.93
C GLY A 132 -19.80 -3.75 16.49
N LEU A 133 -18.68 -3.07 16.19
CA LEU A 133 -18.34 -2.53 14.86
C LEU A 133 -17.59 -3.56 13.98
N ALA A 134 -17.68 -4.85 14.31
CA ALA A 134 -16.91 -5.88 13.59
C ALA A 134 -17.27 -6.00 12.10
N ASP A 135 -18.48 -5.61 11.69
CA ASP A 135 -18.98 -5.76 10.33
C ASP A 135 -19.28 -4.42 9.64
N GLY A 136 -19.34 -4.45 8.30
CA GLY A 136 -19.66 -3.31 7.46
C GLY A 136 -18.47 -2.38 7.18
N VAL A 137 -18.76 -1.27 6.49
CA VAL A 137 -17.76 -0.29 6.04
C VAL A 137 -16.97 0.31 7.20
N ALA A 138 -17.65 0.65 8.31
CA ALA A 138 -16.99 1.22 9.49
C ALA A 138 -16.01 0.22 10.13
N GLY A 139 -16.40 -1.05 10.27
CA GLY A 139 -15.54 -2.11 10.79
C GLY A 139 -14.33 -2.37 9.91
N ALA A 140 -14.50 -2.36 8.58
CA ALA A 140 -13.40 -2.50 7.63
C ALA A 140 -12.37 -1.37 7.78
N ARG A 141 -12.80 -0.11 7.92
CA ARG A 141 -11.91 1.04 8.13
C ARG A 141 -11.14 0.96 9.44
N ILE A 142 -11.79 0.53 10.52
CA ILE A 142 -11.12 0.33 11.83
C ILE A 142 -10.07 -0.78 11.73
N ARG A 143 -10.40 -1.92 11.13
CA ARG A 143 -9.42 -3.00 10.91
C ARG A 143 -8.23 -2.53 10.08
N GLN A 144 -8.46 -1.81 9.00
CA GLN A 144 -7.38 -1.23 8.19
C GLN A 144 -6.50 -0.28 9.02
N ALA A 145 -7.09 0.56 9.88
CA ALA A 145 -6.32 1.44 10.76
C ALA A 145 -5.46 0.66 11.75
N ILE A 146 -5.95 -0.46 12.27
CA ILE A 146 -5.19 -1.37 13.14
C ILE A 146 -4.04 -2.03 12.35
N ASP A 147 -4.30 -2.49 11.12
CA ASP A 147 -3.27 -3.11 10.28
C ASP A 147 -2.15 -2.13 9.93
N LEU A 148 -2.48 -0.86 9.65
CA LEU A 148 -1.51 0.22 9.49
C LEU A 148 -0.71 0.47 10.78
N LEU A 149 -1.38 0.56 11.93
CA LEU A 149 -0.75 0.77 13.23
C LEU A 149 0.23 -0.35 13.59
N LEU A 150 -0.11 -1.59 13.23
CA LEU A 150 0.70 -2.78 13.48
C LEU A 150 1.77 -3.06 12.40
N GLY A 151 1.83 -2.24 11.34
CA GLY A 151 2.74 -2.44 10.21
C GLY A 151 2.42 -3.69 9.38
N ARG A 152 1.16 -4.15 9.38
CA ARG A 152 0.67 -5.28 8.57
C ARG A 152 0.25 -4.86 7.18
N SER A 153 0.01 -3.57 6.98
CA SER A 153 -0.37 -2.96 5.72
C SER A 153 0.42 -1.67 5.50
N ASP A 154 0.68 -1.34 4.26
CA ASP A 154 1.28 -0.06 3.88
C ASP A 154 0.20 1.01 3.73
N LEU A 155 0.61 2.28 3.92
CA LEU A 155 -0.26 3.42 3.68
C LEU A 155 -0.27 3.73 2.18
N PHE A 156 -1.44 3.56 1.56
CA PHE A 156 -1.68 3.99 0.19
C PHE A 156 -2.46 5.30 0.18
N VAL A 157 -2.05 6.21 -0.67
CA VAL A 157 -2.69 7.51 -0.90
C VAL A 157 -2.81 7.78 -2.39
N GLN A 158 -3.66 8.72 -2.77
CA GLN A 158 -3.74 9.21 -4.15
C GLN A 158 -2.39 9.79 -4.59
N GLN A 159 -1.82 9.26 -5.67
CA GLN A 159 -0.58 9.73 -6.29
C GLN A 159 -0.73 9.76 -7.82
N PRO A 160 -1.67 10.58 -8.35
CA PRO A 160 -1.85 10.66 -9.80
C PRO A 160 -0.58 11.17 -10.47
N SER A 161 -0.22 10.59 -11.62
CA SER A 161 1.03 10.88 -12.29
C SER A 161 1.04 12.22 -13.04
N MET A 162 -0.13 12.83 -13.27
CA MET A 162 -0.24 14.06 -14.08
C MET A 162 -0.88 15.23 -13.33
N PHE A 163 -2.05 15.04 -12.71
CA PHE A 163 -2.78 16.14 -12.09
C PHE A 163 -3.45 15.69 -10.79
N TYR A 164 -3.17 16.42 -9.70
CA TYR A 164 -3.76 16.21 -8.39
C TYR A 164 -4.68 17.38 -8.03
N PHE A 165 -5.96 17.10 -7.79
CA PHE A 165 -6.95 18.04 -7.26
C PHE A 165 -7.06 17.86 -5.74
N PRO A 166 -6.80 18.89 -4.93
CA PRO A 166 -6.77 18.78 -3.48
C PRO A 166 -8.17 18.63 -2.87
N GLY A 167 -8.24 18.04 -1.66
CA GLY A 167 -9.45 17.99 -0.86
C GLY A 167 -10.42 16.86 -1.19
N LEU A 168 -10.14 16.03 -2.18
CA LEU A 168 -10.95 14.84 -2.49
C LEU A 168 -10.70 13.72 -1.47
N ALA A 169 -11.73 12.91 -1.20
CA ALA A 169 -11.65 11.83 -0.24
C ALA A 169 -10.61 10.77 -0.64
N GLN A 170 -9.81 10.32 0.32
CA GLN A 170 -8.86 9.23 0.13
C GLN A 170 -9.61 7.87 0.23
N ARG A 171 -10.26 7.49 -0.87
CA ARG A 171 -11.03 6.22 -1.00
C ARG A 171 -10.59 5.47 -2.23
N SER A 172 -10.19 4.22 -2.05
CA SER A 172 -9.77 3.34 -3.16
C SER A 172 -10.96 2.82 -3.98
N PHE A 173 -12.03 2.36 -3.33
CA PHE A 173 -13.25 1.89 -3.98
C PHE A 173 -14.48 2.69 -3.55
N PHE A 174 -15.46 2.75 -4.43
CA PHE A 174 -16.76 3.36 -4.22
C PHE A 174 -17.85 2.28 -4.33
N GLU A 175 -18.88 2.37 -3.50
CA GLU A 175 -19.92 1.34 -3.47
C GLU A 175 -20.99 1.61 -4.56
N ARG A 176 -21.55 0.53 -5.08
CA ARG A 176 -22.50 0.58 -6.21
C ARG A 176 -23.77 1.37 -5.90
N ASP A 177 -24.24 1.33 -4.66
CA ASP A 177 -25.45 2.04 -4.18
C ASP A 177 -25.29 3.56 -4.13
N GLU A 178 -24.07 4.07 -4.23
CA GLU A 178 -23.80 5.50 -4.37
C GLU A 178 -24.14 6.04 -5.77
N PHE A 179 -24.40 5.17 -6.76
CA PHE A 179 -24.55 5.52 -8.18
C PHE A 179 -25.86 5.00 -8.77
N ALA A 180 -26.93 5.78 -8.68
CA ALA A 180 -28.28 5.38 -9.15
C ALA A 180 -28.32 4.99 -10.65
N TRP A 181 -27.46 5.56 -11.48
CA TRP A 181 -27.38 5.29 -12.93
C TRP A 181 -26.83 3.91 -13.25
N LEU A 182 -26.12 3.25 -12.35
CA LEU A 182 -25.53 1.91 -12.57
C LEU A 182 -26.55 0.86 -12.93
N ALA A 183 -27.75 0.91 -12.37
CA ALA A 183 -28.80 -0.07 -12.66
C ALA A 183 -29.11 -0.15 -14.17
N SER A 184 -29.11 0.99 -14.89
CA SER A 184 -29.33 1.03 -16.33
C SER A 184 -28.18 0.40 -17.10
N ILE A 185 -26.94 0.62 -16.72
CA ILE A 185 -25.77 0.01 -17.35
C ILE A 185 -25.74 -1.50 -17.09
N GLU A 186 -25.96 -1.93 -15.85
CA GLU A 186 -25.93 -3.35 -15.48
C GLU A 186 -27.05 -4.15 -16.13
N ALA A 187 -28.22 -3.54 -16.36
CA ALA A 187 -29.31 -4.16 -17.12
C ALA A 187 -28.90 -4.44 -18.59
N ALA A 188 -27.99 -3.67 -19.16
CA ALA A 188 -27.51 -3.87 -20.54
C ALA A 188 -26.37 -4.91 -20.65
N VAL A 189 -25.84 -5.44 -19.54
CA VAL A 189 -24.71 -6.38 -19.53
C VAL A 189 -24.89 -7.58 -20.46
N PRO A 190 -26.05 -8.24 -20.56
CA PRO A 190 -26.22 -9.36 -21.49
C PRO A 190 -25.99 -8.98 -22.97
N ALA A 191 -26.47 -7.80 -23.38
CA ALA A 191 -26.26 -7.28 -24.74
C ALA A 191 -24.81 -6.85 -24.96
N MET A 192 -24.23 -6.10 -24.02
CA MET A 192 -22.83 -5.68 -24.07
C MET A 192 -21.88 -6.88 -24.14
N ARG A 193 -22.17 -7.95 -23.38
CA ARG A 193 -21.39 -9.19 -23.42
C ARG A 193 -21.43 -9.86 -24.80
N ALA A 194 -22.61 -9.86 -25.46
CA ALA A 194 -22.75 -10.41 -26.80
C ALA A 194 -21.93 -9.59 -27.82
N GLU A 195 -21.97 -8.26 -27.74
CA GLU A 195 -21.17 -7.35 -28.57
C GLU A 195 -19.67 -7.56 -28.38
N ALA A 196 -19.21 -7.61 -27.11
CA ALA A 196 -17.81 -7.86 -26.77
C ALA A 196 -17.35 -9.24 -27.30
N SER A 197 -18.18 -10.29 -27.16
CA SER A 197 -17.87 -11.62 -27.66
C SER A 197 -17.78 -11.66 -29.20
N ALA A 198 -18.66 -10.93 -29.89
CA ALA A 198 -18.60 -10.79 -31.33
C ALA A 198 -17.35 -10.02 -31.79
N ALA A 199 -16.97 -8.96 -31.08
CA ALA A 199 -15.74 -8.20 -31.34
C ALA A 199 -14.48 -9.09 -31.17
N MET A 200 -14.44 -9.92 -30.14
CA MET A 200 -13.35 -10.88 -29.92
C MET A 200 -13.28 -11.92 -31.03
N ALA A 201 -14.41 -12.50 -31.43
CA ALA A 201 -14.48 -13.53 -32.47
C ALA A 201 -14.05 -12.99 -33.85
N ALA A 202 -14.26 -11.71 -34.11
CA ALA A 202 -13.83 -11.06 -35.34
C ALA A 202 -12.31 -10.86 -35.44
N HIS A 203 -11.58 -10.99 -34.33
CA HIS A 203 -10.13 -10.75 -34.25
C HIS A 203 -9.67 -9.39 -34.83
N THR A 204 -10.54 -8.37 -34.84
CA THR A 204 -10.27 -7.04 -35.38
C THR A 204 -10.71 -5.97 -34.41
N GLY A 205 -9.92 -4.88 -34.32
CA GLY A 205 -10.20 -3.72 -33.47
C GLY A 205 -9.62 -3.79 -32.08
N PHE A 206 -9.08 -4.93 -31.63
CA PHE A 206 -8.29 -5.01 -30.42
C PHE A 206 -6.82 -4.67 -30.72
N GLU A 207 -6.26 -3.76 -29.95
CA GLU A 207 -4.87 -3.33 -30.05
C GLU A 207 -4.21 -3.40 -28.66
N PRO A 208 -2.88 -3.59 -28.56
CA PRO A 208 -2.21 -3.49 -27.28
C PRO A 208 -2.57 -2.20 -26.54
N TYR A 209 -2.92 -2.31 -25.26
CA TYR A 209 -3.34 -1.14 -24.47
C TYR A 209 -2.20 -0.13 -24.29
N VAL A 210 -1.00 -0.62 -23.96
CA VAL A 210 0.21 0.21 -23.88
C VAL A 210 0.98 0.06 -25.18
N ARG A 211 1.13 1.18 -25.92
CA ARG A 211 1.80 1.18 -27.22
C ARG A 211 3.04 2.08 -27.23
N SER A 212 4.03 1.67 -27.98
CA SER A 212 5.14 2.54 -28.35
C SER A 212 4.67 3.63 -29.32
N SER A 213 5.22 4.82 -29.20
CA SER A 213 5.01 5.94 -30.12
C SER A 213 6.36 6.41 -30.66
N PRO A 214 6.45 6.79 -31.94
CA PRO A 214 7.69 7.35 -32.50
C PRO A 214 8.06 8.70 -31.91
N ASP A 215 7.10 9.42 -31.31
CA ASP A 215 7.26 10.79 -30.85
C ASP A 215 7.78 10.91 -29.42
N ARG A 216 7.92 9.79 -28.72
CA ARG A 216 8.36 9.76 -27.32
C ARG A 216 9.17 8.49 -26.99
N PRO A 217 10.01 8.53 -25.94
CA PRO A 217 10.64 7.32 -25.45
C PRO A 217 9.58 6.26 -25.08
N PRO A 218 9.84 4.98 -25.40
CA PRO A 218 8.89 3.92 -25.08
C PRO A 218 8.65 3.82 -23.57
N PRO A 219 7.39 3.63 -23.12
CA PRO A 219 7.07 3.49 -21.71
C PRO A 219 7.75 2.27 -21.11
N ALA A 220 8.20 2.37 -19.86
CA ALA A 220 8.78 1.27 -19.09
C ALA A 220 7.66 0.37 -18.53
N ASN A 221 6.94 -0.31 -19.42
CA ASN A 221 5.86 -1.22 -19.06
C ASN A 221 6.13 -2.61 -19.68
N PRO A 222 6.11 -3.71 -18.87
CA PRO A 222 6.36 -5.06 -19.40
C PRO A 222 5.33 -5.53 -20.43
N LEU A 223 4.12 -4.97 -20.41
CA LEU A 223 3.04 -5.26 -21.37
C LEU A 223 2.98 -4.25 -22.53
N ARG A 224 4.07 -3.52 -22.77
CA ARG A 224 4.16 -2.61 -23.92
C ARG A 224 4.16 -3.39 -25.22
N ASP A 225 3.29 -2.98 -26.14
CA ASP A 225 3.07 -3.63 -27.45
C ASP A 225 2.67 -5.12 -27.34
N ASP A 226 2.19 -5.53 -26.15
CA ASP A 226 1.80 -6.91 -25.85
C ASP A 226 0.29 -7.10 -26.00
N PRO A 227 -0.19 -7.97 -26.92
CA PRO A 227 -1.61 -8.23 -27.11
C PRO A 227 -2.27 -8.93 -25.92
N ASN A 228 -1.52 -9.42 -24.95
CA ASN A 228 -2.05 -10.05 -23.75
C ASN A 228 -2.83 -9.06 -22.86
N TRP A 229 -2.57 -7.77 -23.00
CA TRP A 229 -3.42 -6.69 -22.49
C TRP A 229 -3.83 -5.79 -23.65
N SER A 230 -5.06 -5.94 -24.10
CA SER A 230 -5.58 -5.26 -25.29
C SER A 230 -6.81 -4.42 -24.98
N ALA A 231 -6.99 -3.38 -25.78
CA ALA A 231 -8.14 -2.49 -25.77
C ALA A 231 -8.88 -2.51 -27.10
N PHE A 232 -10.20 -2.58 -27.03
CA PHE A 232 -11.09 -2.28 -28.13
C PHE A 232 -11.76 -0.94 -27.86
N HIS A 233 -11.27 0.11 -28.49
CA HIS A 233 -11.72 1.47 -28.23
C HIS A 233 -13.12 1.72 -28.79
N LEU A 234 -14.05 2.14 -27.92
CA LEU A 234 -15.38 2.63 -28.27
C LEU A 234 -15.38 4.16 -28.38
N TRP A 235 -14.72 4.79 -27.41
CA TRP A 235 -14.41 6.21 -27.35
C TRP A 235 -12.91 6.40 -27.12
N GLN A 236 -12.30 7.33 -27.83
CA GLN A 236 -10.89 7.69 -27.67
C GLN A 236 -10.69 9.19 -27.91
N GLY A 237 -10.00 9.88 -27.01
CA GLY A 237 -9.74 11.30 -27.15
C GLY A 237 -10.98 12.18 -27.30
N GLY A 238 -12.08 11.82 -26.65
CA GLY A 238 -13.35 12.55 -26.71
C GLY A 238 -14.22 12.25 -27.93
N LEU A 239 -13.80 11.34 -28.82
CA LEU A 239 -14.52 11.01 -30.05
C LEU A 239 -14.87 9.50 -30.11
N PRO A 240 -16.05 9.13 -30.68
CA PRO A 240 -16.36 7.73 -30.92
C PRO A 240 -15.43 7.17 -32.00
N VAL A 241 -14.93 5.95 -31.79
CA VAL A 241 -14.23 5.18 -32.81
C VAL A 241 -15.30 4.55 -33.72
N ALA A 242 -15.60 5.22 -34.84
CA ALA A 242 -16.81 4.98 -35.65
C ALA A 242 -17.10 3.51 -35.95
N ASP A 243 -16.10 2.76 -36.45
CA ASP A 243 -16.27 1.36 -36.84
C ASP A 243 -16.54 0.46 -35.63
N ASN A 244 -15.88 0.71 -34.52
CA ASN A 244 -16.03 -0.05 -33.28
C ASN A 244 -17.37 0.30 -32.60
N ALA A 245 -17.69 1.58 -32.51
CA ALA A 245 -18.95 2.07 -31.93
C ALA A 245 -20.19 1.52 -32.70
N ALA A 246 -20.13 1.49 -34.03
CA ALA A 246 -21.19 0.94 -34.85
C ALA A 246 -21.43 -0.57 -34.61
N ARG A 247 -20.41 -1.31 -34.17
CA ARG A 247 -20.50 -2.73 -33.81
C ARG A 247 -21.05 -2.97 -32.40
N CYS A 248 -21.13 -1.95 -31.57
CA CYS A 248 -21.47 -2.03 -30.15
C CYS A 248 -22.59 -1.04 -29.74
N PRO A 249 -23.75 -1.03 -30.46
CA PRO A 249 -24.81 -0.04 -30.25
C PRO A 249 -25.44 -0.14 -28.84
N ALA A 250 -25.56 -1.32 -28.25
CA ALA A 250 -26.11 -1.49 -26.90
C ALA A 250 -25.16 -0.93 -25.83
N THR A 251 -23.86 -1.14 -26.03
CA THR A 251 -22.83 -0.57 -25.13
C THR A 251 -22.81 0.95 -25.24
N MET A 252 -22.86 1.50 -26.46
CA MET A 252 -22.89 2.94 -26.65
C MET A 252 -24.12 3.58 -25.99
N ALA A 253 -25.30 3.01 -26.17
CA ALA A 253 -26.54 3.47 -25.55
C ALA A 253 -26.52 3.34 -24.01
N ALA A 254 -25.86 2.30 -23.46
CA ALA A 254 -25.72 2.15 -22.02
C ALA A 254 -24.82 3.24 -21.41
N LEU A 255 -23.73 3.62 -22.10
CA LEU A 255 -22.81 4.67 -21.65
C LEU A 255 -23.46 6.06 -21.56
N ASP A 256 -24.54 6.35 -22.31
CA ASP A 256 -25.29 7.60 -22.23
C ASP A 256 -25.92 7.84 -20.83
N HIS A 257 -26.06 6.79 -20.02
CA HIS A 257 -26.58 6.91 -18.65
C HIS A 257 -25.54 7.33 -17.63
N ALA A 258 -24.24 7.25 -17.96
CA ALA A 258 -23.17 7.54 -17.02
C ALA A 258 -22.72 9.02 -17.07
N PRO A 259 -22.30 9.62 -15.94
CA PRO A 259 -21.80 10.99 -15.91
C PRO A 259 -20.34 11.06 -16.41
N ILE A 260 -20.11 10.63 -17.63
CA ILE A 260 -18.79 10.61 -18.27
C ILE A 260 -18.33 12.06 -18.51
N PRO A 261 -17.07 12.41 -18.23
CA PRO A 261 -16.49 13.68 -18.61
C PRO A 261 -16.58 13.92 -20.12
N VAL A 262 -16.79 15.18 -20.52
CA VAL A 262 -16.69 15.62 -21.91
C VAL A 262 -15.63 16.71 -21.97
N ILE A 263 -14.43 16.36 -22.44
CA ILE A 263 -13.26 17.23 -22.51
C ILE A 263 -12.61 17.01 -23.87
N ALA A 264 -12.53 18.05 -24.69
CA ALA A 264 -12.00 17.93 -26.05
C ALA A 264 -10.57 17.36 -26.04
N GLY A 265 -10.33 16.35 -26.87
CA GLY A 265 -9.04 15.67 -26.98
C GLY A 265 -8.75 14.63 -25.88
N ARG A 266 -9.60 14.49 -24.84
CA ARG A 266 -9.36 13.58 -23.68
C ARG A 266 -10.53 12.61 -23.45
N SER A 267 -11.70 13.14 -23.21
CA SER A 267 -12.89 12.41 -22.74
C SER A 267 -14.11 12.73 -23.59
N PRO A 268 -15.02 11.77 -23.83
CA PRO A 268 -15.10 10.42 -23.26
C PRO A 268 -13.95 9.47 -23.65
N MET A 269 -13.65 8.54 -22.73
CA MET A 269 -12.85 7.35 -22.96
C MET A 269 -13.64 6.12 -22.52
N ALA A 270 -13.80 5.15 -23.41
CA ALA A 270 -14.44 3.88 -23.11
C ALA A 270 -13.86 2.75 -23.97
N ILE A 271 -13.56 1.63 -23.35
CA ILE A 271 -12.95 0.48 -24.03
C ILE A 271 -13.50 -0.85 -23.52
N TYR A 272 -13.47 -1.88 -24.35
CA TYR A 272 -13.37 -3.24 -23.82
C TYR A 272 -11.91 -3.52 -23.51
N SER A 273 -11.59 -3.69 -22.23
CA SER A 273 -10.26 -4.10 -21.78
C SER A 273 -10.21 -5.62 -21.67
N LEU A 274 -9.35 -6.24 -22.47
CA LEU A 274 -9.13 -7.67 -22.52
C LEU A 274 -7.81 -8.02 -21.85
N LEU A 275 -7.81 -9.01 -20.95
CA LEU A 275 -6.64 -9.55 -20.30
C LEU A 275 -6.61 -11.08 -20.46
N THR A 276 -5.59 -11.59 -21.14
CA THR A 276 -5.47 -13.04 -21.40
C THR A 276 -5.04 -13.81 -20.14
N PRO A 277 -5.23 -15.15 -20.12
CA PRO A 277 -4.75 -16.01 -19.03
C PRO A 277 -3.26 -15.81 -18.72
N GLY A 278 -2.90 -15.80 -17.43
CA GLY A 278 -1.53 -15.67 -16.97
C GLY A 278 -0.98 -14.23 -16.98
N THR A 279 -1.74 -13.26 -17.46
CA THR A 279 -1.28 -11.86 -17.57
C THR A 279 -1.48 -11.10 -16.25
N HIS A 280 -0.48 -10.27 -15.91
CA HIS A 280 -0.47 -9.40 -14.74
C HIS A 280 -0.12 -7.97 -15.17
N ILE A 281 -1.06 -7.03 -14.98
CA ILE A 281 -0.83 -5.60 -15.07
C ILE A 281 -0.15 -5.17 -13.77
N GLN A 282 1.13 -4.77 -13.85
CA GLN A 282 1.95 -4.43 -12.70
C GLN A 282 1.42 -3.22 -11.94
N PRO A 283 1.75 -3.06 -10.63
CA PRO A 283 1.37 -1.90 -9.84
C PRO A 283 1.73 -0.58 -10.54
N HIS A 284 0.74 0.31 -10.67
CA HIS A 284 0.90 1.62 -11.27
C HIS A 284 -0.15 2.60 -10.73
N HIS A 285 -0.02 3.88 -11.12
CA HIS A 285 -0.95 4.94 -10.75
C HIS A 285 -1.58 5.52 -12.02
N GLY A 286 -2.84 5.90 -11.93
CA GLY A 286 -3.53 6.64 -12.99
C GLY A 286 -3.05 8.08 -13.11
N LEU A 287 -3.65 8.81 -14.04
CA LEU A 287 -3.21 10.16 -14.41
C LEU A 287 -3.82 11.26 -13.52
N LEU A 288 -5.07 11.09 -13.11
CA LEU A 288 -5.89 12.14 -12.49
C LEU A 288 -6.65 11.58 -11.30
N ASN A 289 -6.82 12.36 -10.21
CA ASN A 289 -7.73 12.00 -9.12
C ASN A 289 -9.10 12.67 -9.23
N THR A 290 -9.40 13.36 -10.32
CA THR A 290 -10.67 14.05 -10.58
C THR A 290 -11.74 13.15 -11.20
N ARG A 291 -11.38 11.94 -11.54
CA ARG A 291 -12.25 10.91 -12.13
C ARG A 291 -12.20 9.61 -11.34
N LEU A 292 -13.19 8.77 -11.55
CA LEU A 292 -13.19 7.37 -11.13
C LEU A 292 -13.23 6.48 -12.36
N ILE A 293 -12.63 5.31 -12.27
CA ILE A 293 -12.71 4.28 -13.29
C ILE A 293 -13.81 3.30 -12.93
N CYS A 294 -14.63 2.97 -13.93
CA CYS A 294 -15.68 1.97 -13.85
C CYS A 294 -15.28 0.74 -14.65
N HIS A 295 -15.30 -0.43 -14.01
CA HIS A 295 -15.18 -1.72 -14.69
C HIS A 295 -16.50 -2.45 -14.62
N VAL A 296 -17.21 -2.57 -15.76
CA VAL A 296 -18.37 -3.45 -15.90
C VAL A 296 -17.90 -4.82 -16.39
N PRO A 297 -17.91 -5.86 -15.56
CA PRO A 297 -17.41 -7.18 -15.94
C PRO A 297 -18.36 -7.85 -16.95
N LEU A 298 -17.89 -8.07 -18.17
CA LEU A 298 -18.62 -8.77 -19.22
C LEU A 298 -18.28 -10.26 -19.25
N ILE A 299 -16.97 -10.57 -19.15
CA ILE A 299 -16.43 -11.92 -19.04
C ILE A 299 -15.42 -11.88 -17.91
N ALA A 300 -15.72 -12.55 -16.81
CA ALA A 300 -14.89 -12.54 -15.60
C ALA A 300 -14.72 -13.96 -15.04
N PRO A 301 -13.75 -14.72 -15.56
CA PRO A 301 -13.47 -16.07 -15.07
C PRO A 301 -12.90 -16.02 -13.64
N ALA A 302 -12.99 -17.15 -12.95
CA ALA A 302 -12.35 -17.29 -11.64
C ALA A 302 -10.83 -17.06 -11.74
N GLY A 303 -10.23 -16.56 -10.65
CA GLY A 303 -8.80 -16.29 -10.61
C GLY A 303 -8.39 -14.89 -11.08
N CYS A 304 -9.33 -14.05 -11.50
CA CYS A 304 -9.08 -12.64 -11.81
C CYS A 304 -9.24 -11.76 -10.55
N GLY A 305 -8.39 -10.75 -10.41
CA GLY A 305 -8.45 -9.81 -9.30
C GLY A 305 -7.93 -8.43 -9.66
N LEU A 306 -8.42 -7.43 -8.91
CA LEU A 306 -8.03 -6.03 -8.95
C LEU A 306 -7.68 -5.60 -7.52
N ARG A 307 -6.45 -5.13 -7.30
CA ARG A 307 -6.04 -4.45 -6.07
C ARG A 307 -5.99 -2.95 -6.32
N VAL A 308 -6.54 -2.18 -5.42
CA VAL A 308 -6.43 -0.72 -5.40
C VAL A 308 -6.05 -0.31 -3.98
N GLY A 309 -4.87 0.25 -3.81
CA GLY A 309 -4.28 0.46 -2.50
C GLY A 309 -4.12 -0.86 -1.74
N ALA A 310 -4.63 -0.91 -0.52
CA ALA A 310 -4.59 -2.10 0.33
C ALA A 310 -5.75 -3.09 0.09
N GLU A 311 -6.75 -2.72 -0.74
CA GLU A 311 -7.97 -3.51 -0.92
C GLU A 311 -7.95 -4.29 -2.24
N THR A 312 -8.29 -5.58 -2.19
CA THR A 312 -8.43 -6.45 -3.36
C THR A 312 -9.87 -6.88 -3.54
N ARG A 313 -10.40 -6.67 -4.76
CA ARG A 313 -11.72 -7.14 -5.18
C ARG A 313 -11.61 -8.07 -6.39
N THR A 314 -12.59 -8.96 -6.54
CA THR A 314 -12.75 -9.82 -7.71
C THR A 314 -13.92 -9.33 -8.55
N TRP A 315 -13.83 -9.47 -9.87
CA TRP A 315 -14.96 -9.17 -10.73
C TRP A 315 -16.01 -10.27 -10.69
N ARG A 316 -17.28 -9.85 -10.62
CA ARG A 316 -18.44 -10.71 -10.79
C ARG A 316 -19.24 -10.18 -11.98
N PRO A 317 -19.63 -11.03 -12.95
CA PRO A 317 -20.39 -10.57 -14.11
C PRO A 317 -21.63 -9.76 -13.71
N GLY A 318 -21.77 -8.55 -14.26
CA GLY A 318 -22.89 -7.64 -13.95
C GLY A 318 -22.76 -6.83 -12.65
N GLU A 319 -21.68 -6.99 -11.86
CA GLU A 319 -21.41 -6.16 -10.69
C GLU A 319 -20.26 -5.21 -10.98
N THR A 320 -20.57 -3.94 -11.25
CA THR A 320 -19.57 -2.93 -11.60
C THR A 320 -18.65 -2.64 -10.41
N LEU A 321 -17.33 -2.60 -10.65
CA LEU A 321 -16.36 -2.04 -9.72
C LEU A 321 -16.08 -0.59 -10.09
N ILE A 322 -16.12 0.30 -9.11
CA ILE A 322 -15.84 1.73 -9.25
C ILE A 322 -14.70 2.07 -8.30
N PHE A 323 -13.61 2.61 -8.83
CA PHE A 323 -12.41 2.85 -8.05
C PHE A 323 -11.65 4.09 -8.52
N ASP A 324 -10.81 4.58 -7.64
CA ASP A 324 -9.89 5.67 -7.89
C ASP A 324 -8.53 5.10 -8.35
N ASP A 325 -8.25 5.20 -9.64
CA ASP A 325 -7.01 4.73 -10.24
C ASP A 325 -5.78 5.56 -9.87
N SER A 326 -5.96 6.71 -9.21
CA SER A 326 -4.85 7.50 -8.68
C SER A 326 -4.17 6.89 -7.45
N PHE A 327 -4.78 5.89 -6.81
CA PHE A 327 -4.07 4.98 -5.92
C PHE A 327 -3.24 3.99 -6.74
N GLU A 328 -2.16 3.49 -6.13
CA GLU A 328 -1.45 2.35 -6.72
C GLU A 328 -2.44 1.19 -6.90
N HIS A 329 -2.52 0.69 -8.14
CA HIS A 329 -3.40 -0.41 -8.46
C HIS A 329 -2.75 -1.39 -9.44
N GLU A 330 -3.22 -2.64 -9.39
CA GLU A 330 -2.76 -3.73 -10.24
C GLU A 330 -3.93 -4.67 -10.54
N ALA A 331 -3.83 -5.40 -11.65
CA ALA A 331 -4.85 -6.36 -12.04
C ALA A 331 -4.22 -7.61 -12.64
N TRP A 332 -4.84 -8.76 -12.40
CA TRP A 332 -4.33 -10.03 -12.91
C TRP A 332 -5.46 -10.93 -13.40
N ASN A 333 -5.08 -11.83 -14.30
CA ASN A 333 -5.89 -12.96 -14.74
C ASN A 333 -5.10 -14.26 -14.52
N ARG A 334 -5.37 -14.95 -13.41
CA ARG A 334 -4.79 -16.27 -13.08
C ARG A 334 -5.71 -17.42 -13.49
N GLY A 335 -6.78 -17.11 -14.24
CA GLY A 335 -7.73 -18.08 -14.78
C GLY A 335 -7.23 -18.74 -16.06
N THR A 336 -8.15 -19.45 -16.73
CA THR A 336 -7.89 -20.20 -17.97
C THR A 336 -8.53 -19.57 -19.20
N GLU A 337 -9.36 -18.55 -19.02
CA GLU A 337 -10.07 -17.82 -20.08
C GLU A 337 -9.73 -16.34 -20.02
N ALA A 338 -9.92 -15.63 -21.13
CA ALA A 338 -9.74 -14.18 -21.17
C ALA A 338 -10.77 -13.45 -20.30
N ARG A 339 -10.31 -12.44 -19.54
CA ARG A 339 -11.17 -11.50 -18.81
C ARG A 339 -11.47 -10.31 -19.73
N VAL A 340 -12.75 -9.93 -19.85
CA VAL A 340 -13.17 -8.71 -20.55
C VAL A 340 -14.05 -7.87 -19.64
N VAL A 341 -13.66 -6.60 -19.48
CA VAL A 341 -14.48 -5.58 -18.81
C VAL A 341 -14.72 -4.42 -19.75
N LEU A 342 -15.92 -3.83 -19.70
CA LEU A 342 -16.12 -2.47 -20.19
C LEU A 342 -15.49 -1.52 -19.17
N LEU A 343 -14.47 -0.80 -19.59
CA LEU A 343 -13.78 0.21 -18.81
C LEU A 343 -14.14 1.59 -19.33
N PHE A 344 -14.60 2.46 -18.46
CA PHE A 344 -14.85 3.88 -18.76
C PHE A 344 -14.64 4.73 -17.52
N GLU A 345 -14.56 6.04 -17.70
CA GLU A 345 -14.34 7.01 -16.65
C GLU A 345 -15.59 7.81 -16.32
N ILE A 346 -15.73 8.25 -15.08
CA ILE A 346 -16.78 9.17 -14.64
C ILE A 346 -16.18 10.31 -13.82
N TRP A 347 -16.86 11.46 -13.77
CA TRP A 347 -16.50 12.48 -12.80
C TRP A 347 -16.63 11.95 -11.37
N ARG A 348 -15.68 12.35 -10.52
CA ARG A 348 -15.84 12.09 -9.08
C ARG A 348 -17.12 12.76 -8.57
N PRO A 349 -17.91 12.06 -7.73
CA PRO A 349 -19.17 12.58 -7.22
C PRO A 349 -19.00 13.81 -6.32
N GLU A 350 -17.83 13.94 -5.66
CA GLU A 350 -17.54 15.09 -4.78
C GLU A 350 -17.33 16.40 -5.53
N LEU A 351 -17.03 16.35 -6.83
CA LEU A 351 -16.81 17.57 -7.63
C LEU A 351 -18.15 18.27 -7.92
N THR A 352 -18.22 19.54 -7.61
CA THR A 352 -19.36 20.40 -7.96
C THR A 352 -19.43 20.65 -9.48
N ALA A 353 -20.57 21.03 -9.99
CA ALA A 353 -20.74 21.39 -11.40
C ALA A 353 -19.77 22.51 -11.84
N THR A 354 -19.53 23.49 -10.97
CA THR A 354 -18.58 24.58 -11.23
C THR A 354 -17.15 24.08 -11.33
N GLU A 355 -16.74 23.19 -10.44
CA GLU A 355 -15.40 22.59 -10.49
C GLU A 355 -15.20 21.73 -11.73
N ARG A 356 -16.20 20.92 -12.12
CA ARG A 356 -16.17 20.13 -13.36
C ARG A 356 -15.99 21.01 -14.58
N ALA A 357 -16.75 22.13 -14.68
CA ALA A 357 -16.61 23.09 -15.78
C ALA A 357 -15.20 23.71 -15.80
N ALA A 358 -14.72 24.19 -14.65
CA ALA A 358 -13.38 24.77 -14.55
C ALA A 358 -12.25 23.76 -14.88
N LEU A 359 -12.41 22.49 -14.48
CA LEU A 359 -11.46 21.42 -14.81
C LEU A 359 -11.48 21.09 -16.31
N THR A 360 -12.66 21.09 -16.94
CA THR A 360 -12.79 20.94 -18.40
C THR A 360 -12.01 22.03 -19.11
N ASP A 361 -12.27 23.32 -18.80
CA ASP A 361 -11.57 24.47 -19.40
C ASP A 361 -10.06 24.41 -19.17
N LEU A 362 -9.63 24.00 -17.96
CA LEU A 362 -8.22 23.86 -17.60
C LEU A 362 -7.52 22.78 -18.43
N PHE A 363 -8.12 21.60 -18.53
CA PHE A 363 -7.51 20.49 -19.30
C PHE A 363 -7.45 20.82 -20.79
N GLU A 364 -8.49 21.41 -21.34
CA GLU A 364 -8.45 21.89 -22.73
C GLU A 364 -7.42 23.01 -22.95
N ALA A 365 -7.19 23.88 -21.97
CA ALA A 365 -6.15 24.90 -22.06
C ALA A 365 -4.75 24.27 -22.02
N ILE A 366 -4.53 23.23 -21.19
CA ILE A 366 -3.27 22.47 -21.14
C ILE A 366 -3.00 21.84 -22.51
N ASP A 367 -3.97 21.17 -23.11
CA ASP A 367 -3.80 20.48 -24.39
C ASP A 367 -3.53 21.47 -25.54
N ARG A 368 -4.24 22.60 -25.58
CA ARG A 368 -3.96 23.68 -26.55
C ARG A 368 -2.53 24.23 -26.42
N TYR A 369 -2.01 24.35 -25.20
CA TYR A 369 -0.64 24.82 -24.96
C TYR A 369 0.41 23.80 -25.39
N GLN A 370 0.18 22.53 -25.13
CA GLN A 370 1.14 21.48 -25.43
C GLN A 370 1.12 21.05 -26.91
N GLY A 371 0.07 21.38 -27.65
CA GLY A 371 -0.09 20.99 -29.05
C GLY A 371 -0.19 19.48 -29.29
N VAL A 372 -0.46 18.72 -28.25
CA VAL A 372 -0.50 17.24 -28.27
C VAL A 372 -1.79 16.81 -27.59
N ALA A 373 -2.58 16.01 -28.29
CA ALA A 373 -3.60 15.19 -27.65
C ALA A 373 -2.88 14.28 -26.65
N ILE A 374 -3.21 14.38 -25.35
CA ILE A 374 -2.64 13.47 -24.35
C ILE A 374 -3.32 12.14 -24.58
N ASP A 375 -2.64 11.23 -25.28
CA ASP A 375 -3.01 9.84 -25.32
C ASP A 375 -2.95 9.31 -23.88
N ALA A 376 -4.08 8.85 -23.37
CA ALA A 376 -4.16 8.10 -22.14
C ALA A 376 -3.45 6.77 -22.38
N GLY A 377 -2.20 6.69 -21.97
CA GLY A 377 -1.40 5.47 -21.98
C GLY A 377 -1.50 4.73 -20.68
#